data_953ca2a0d8955fcb7c04be4f2baab884
#
_entry.id   953ca2a0d8955fcb7c04be4f2baab884
#
_cell.length_a   1.000
_cell.length_b   1.000
_cell.length_c   1.000
_cell.angle_alpha   90.00
_cell.angle_beta   90.00
_cell.angle_gamma   90.00
#
_symmetry.space_group_name_H-M   'P 1'
#
loop_
_entity.id
_entity.type
_entity.pdbx_description
1 polymer ?
#
loop_
_entity_poly.entity_id
_entity_poly.type
_entity_poly.pdbx_seq_one_letter_code
_entity_poly.pdbx_strand_id
1 'polypeptide(L)'
;VETGPSLYYEEIKKSLNDINVDIKKIKNVLVTHIHLDHSGGAWKFAKNGASIYVHPKGAPHLISPEKLISSASMIYGNDMDRLWGKVEKINSEKVISVSNNEIIKIGNFEFKALYTPGHANHHIAWQFEKNIFTGDVAGAKIGNGPVMPACPPPDIDLKKWEESLILLEKQ
;
A
#
# COMPACT_ATOMS: atom_id res chain seq x y z
N VAL A 1 -2.43 -2.88 -7.64
CA VAL A 1 -2.13 -1.92 -6.57
C VAL A 1 -2.74 -2.44 -5.28
N GLU A 2 -2.00 -2.36 -4.18
CA GLU A 2 -2.28 -2.89 -2.84
C GLU A 2 -2.27 -4.42 -2.71
N THR A 3 -2.15 -4.88 -1.46
CA THR A 3 -2.20 -6.32 -1.14
C THR A 3 -3.26 -6.66 -0.09
N GLY A 4 -3.80 -5.66 0.57
CA GLY A 4 -4.63 -5.88 1.75
C GLY A 4 -3.85 -6.47 2.93
N PRO A 5 -4.55 -6.80 4.01
CA PRO A 5 -4.02 -7.56 5.13
C PRO A 5 -3.54 -8.95 4.70
N SER A 6 -2.57 -9.47 5.43
CA SER A 6 -1.99 -10.80 5.14
C SER A 6 -3.02 -11.95 5.18
N LEU A 7 -4.08 -11.80 5.96
CA LEU A 7 -5.14 -12.81 6.03
C LEU A 7 -5.88 -13.01 4.70
N TYR A 8 -6.10 -11.91 3.94
CA TYR A 8 -6.93 -11.96 2.72
C TYR A 8 -6.19 -12.45 1.48
N TYR A 9 -4.96 -12.93 1.65
CA TYR A 9 -4.17 -13.44 0.52
C TYR A 9 -4.84 -14.61 -0.21
N GLU A 10 -5.45 -15.55 0.50
CA GLU A 10 -6.12 -16.71 -0.13
C GLU A 10 -7.43 -16.29 -0.83
N GLU A 11 -8.15 -15.29 -0.30
CA GLU A 11 -9.32 -14.69 -0.95
C GLU A 11 -8.92 -13.95 -2.22
N ILE A 12 -7.84 -13.17 -2.18
CA ILE A 12 -7.29 -12.49 -3.38
C ILE A 12 -6.90 -13.55 -4.42
N LYS A 13 -6.21 -14.61 -4.01
CA LYS A 13 -5.83 -15.70 -4.91
C LYS A 13 -7.04 -16.37 -5.54
N LYS A 14 -8.10 -16.64 -4.76
CA LYS A 14 -9.35 -17.17 -5.27
C LYS A 14 -9.98 -16.23 -6.29
N SER A 15 -10.13 -14.95 -5.96
CA SER A 15 -10.71 -13.94 -6.85
C SER A 15 -9.91 -13.77 -8.15
N LEU A 16 -8.59 -13.86 -8.10
CA LEU A 16 -7.75 -13.88 -9.30
C LEU A 16 -7.97 -15.13 -10.14
N ASN A 17 -8.09 -16.30 -9.52
CA ASN A 17 -8.36 -17.55 -10.24
C ASN A 17 -9.74 -17.51 -10.92
N ASP A 18 -10.76 -16.89 -10.31
CA ASP A 18 -12.10 -16.75 -10.88
C ASP A 18 -12.09 -15.97 -12.20
N ILE A 19 -11.07 -15.11 -12.40
CA ILE A 19 -10.82 -14.39 -13.67
C ILE A 19 -9.64 -14.97 -14.46
N ASN A 20 -9.26 -16.24 -14.21
CA ASN A 20 -8.18 -16.96 -14.87
C ASN A 20 -6.77 -16.32 -14.73
N VAL A 21 -6.51 -15.61 -13.63
CA VAL A 21 -5.20 -15.06 -13.31
C VAL A 21 -4.56 -15.87 -12.19
N ASP A 22 -3.44 -16.52 -12.47
CA ASP A 22 -2.64 -17.17 -11.44
C ASP A 22 -1.88 -16.11 -10.63
N ILE A 23 -2.06 -16.08 -9.30
CA ILE A 23 -1.39 -15.15 -8.39
C ILE A 23 0.14 -15.21 -8.51
N LYS A 24 0.72 -16.36 -8.90
CA LYS A 24 2.16 -16.52 -9.15
C LYS A 24 2.66 -15.74 -10.37
N LYS A 25 1.75 -15.32 -11.25
CA LYS A 25 2.06 -14.45 -12.40
C LYS A 25 2.14 -12.97 -12.01
N ILE A 26 1.70 -12.58 -10.82
CA ILE A 26 1.87 -11.22 -10.31
C ILE A 26 3.35 -11.00 -10.00
N LYS A 27 4.02 -10.18 -10.79
CA LYS A 27 5.46 -9.90 -10.67
C LYS A 27 5.76 -8.51 -10.12
N ASN A 28 4.75 -7.64 -10.05
CA ASN A 28 4.89 -6.29 -9.57
C ASN A 28 3.71 -5.96 -8.66
N VAL A 29 3.99 -5.39 -7.52
CA VAL A 29 3.01 -4.90 -6.55
C VAL A 29 3.38 -3.46 -6.20
N LEU A 30 2.47 -2.54 -6.42
CA LEU A 30 2.61 -1.15 -6.04
C LEU A 30 1.78 -0.93 -4.78
N VAL A 31 2.41 -0.45 -3.71
CA VAL A 31 1.68 -0.10 -2.48
C VAL A 31 1.64 1.41 -2.31
N THR A 32 0.49 1.94 -1.90
CA THR A 32 0.39 3.37 -1.66
C THR A 32 1.14 3.76 -0.40
N HIS A 33 1.08 2.93 0.63
CA HIS A 33 1.77 3.13 1.90
C HIS A 33 1.88 1.81 2.67
N ILE A 34 2.52 1.82 3.84
CA ILE A 34 2.87 0.59 4.54
C ILE A 34 1.91 0.19 5.66
N HIS A 35 0.77 0.85 5.84
CA HIS A 35 -0.22 0.36 6.80
C HIS A 35 -0.68 -1.06 6.44
N LEU A 36 -1.06 -1.85 7.46
CA LEU A 36 -1.22 -3.30 7.30
C LEU A 36 -2.41 -3.70 6.43
N ASP A 37 -3.41 -2.84 6.31
CA ASP A 37 -4.55 -2.97 5.41
C ASP A 37 -4.20 -2.72 3.93
N HIS A 38 -3.03 -2.15 3.64
CA HIS A 38 -2.52 -1.92 2.29
C HIS A 38 -1.36 -2.84 1.94
N SER A 39 -0.39 -3.00 2.84
CA SER A 39 0.86 -3.72 2.58
C SER A 39 1.03 -5.02 3.36
N GLY A 40 0.11 -5.36 4.26
CA GLY A 40 0.26 -6.51 5.17
C GLY A 40 0.48 -7.84 4.45
N GLY A 41 -0.10 -8.02 3.26
CA GLY A 41 0.08 -9.20 2.43
C GLY A 41 1.31 -9.18 1.51
N ALA A 42 2.04 -8.06 1.40
CA ALA A 42 3.12 -7.86 0.42
C ALA A 42 4.22 -8.94 0.47
N TRP A 43 4.55 -9.40 1.66
CA TRP A 43 5.55 -10.46 1.85
C TRP A 43 5.17 -11.79 1.17
N LYS A 44 3.87 -12.12 1.08
CA LYS A 44 3.39 -13.32 0.38
C LYS A 44 3.58 -13.22 -1.12
N PHE A 45 3.31 -12.03 -1.69
CA PHE A 45 3.60 -11.76 -3.10
C PHE A 45 5.10 -11.76 -3.39
N ALA A 46 5.91 -11.17 -2.51
CA ALA A 46 7.37 -11.19 -2.64
C ALA A 46 7.94 -12.62 -2.58
N LYS A 47 7.42 -13.50 -1.73
CA LYS A 47 7.75 -14.94 -1.71
C LYS A 47 7.44 -15.65 -3.03
N ASN A 48 6.41 -15.21 -3.77
CA ASN A 48 6.09 -15.70 -5.11
C ASN A 48 6.90 -15.03 -6.23
N GLY A 49 7.87 -14.21 -5.87
CA GLY A 49 8.82 -13.58 -6.80
C GLY A 49 8.42 -12.20 -7.28
N ALA A 50 7.37 -11.57 -6.72
CA ALA A 50 7.01 -10.19 -7.04
C ALA A 50 8.00 -9.18 -6.45
N SER A 51 8.21 -8.08 -7.16
CA SER A 51 8.84 -6.86 -6.65
C SER A 51 7.78 -5.95 -6.03
N ILE A 52 8.10 -5.33 -4.91
CA ILE A 52 7.21 -4.46 -4.14
C ILE A 52 7.71 -3.02 -4.27
N TYR A 53 6.94 -2.18 -4.93
CA TYR A 53 7.26 -0.77 -5.14
C TYR A 53 6.63 0.05 -4.01
N VAL A 54 7.45 0.87 -3.35
CA VAL A 54 7.07 1.56 -2.13
C VAL A 54 7.84 2.88 -1.97
N HIS A 55 7.30 3.80 -1.18
CA HIS A 55 8.00 5.01 -0.77
C HIS A 55 9.31 4.68 -0.02
N PRO A 56 10.43 5.42 -0.23
CA PRO A 56 11.71 5.14 0.44
C PRO A 56 11.63 5.10 1.96
N LYS A 57 10.76 5.92 2.57
CA LYS A 57 10.53 5.89 4.03
C LYS A 57 9.80 4.63 4.50
N GLY A 58 9.01 4.00 3.62
CA GLY A 58 8.29 2.75 3.91
C GLY A 58 9.15 1.50 3.71
N ALA A 59 10.10 1.54 2.78
CA ALA A 59 10.92 0.39 2.39
C ALA A 59 11.62 -0.32 3.57
N PRO A 60 12.27 0.38 4.52
CA PRO A 60 12.90 -0.27 5.67
C PRO A 60 11.93 -1.09 6.51
N HIS A 61 10.68 -0.66 6.62
CA HIS A 61 9.64 -1.34 7.41
C HIS A 61 9.06 -2.58 6.72
N LEU A 62 9.21 -2.73 5.41
CA LEU A 62 8.89 -3.97 4.70
C LEU A 62 10.05 -4.97 4.77
N ILE A 63 11.28 -4.48 4.81
CA ILE A 63 12.49 -5.31 4.94
C ILE A 63 12.66 -5.81 6.38
N SER A 64 12.38 -4.95 7.36
CA SER A 64 12.49 -5.22 8.80
C SER A 64 11.22 -4.73 9.51
N PRO A 65 10.14 -5.55 9.55
CA PRO A 65 8.81 -5.10 9.96
C PRO A 65 8.60 -4.97 11.47
N GLU A 66 9.60 -5.24 12.30
CA GLU A 66 9.48 -5.32 13.75
C GLU A 66 8.92 -4.03 14.36
N LYS A 67 9.39 -2.86 13.89
CA LYS A 67 8.89 -1.55 14.34
C LYS A 67 7.45 -1.30 13.92
N LEU A 68 7.10 -1.65 12.68
CA LEU A 68 5.74 -1.54 12.15
C LEU A 68 4.77 -2.41 12.96
N ILE A 69 5.13 -3.67 13.19
CA ILE A 69 4.36 -4.63 13.98
C ILE A 69 4.21 -4.13 15.42
N SER A 70 5.29 -3.66 16.05
CA SER A 70 5.26 -3.13 17.41
C SER A 70 4.32 -1.92 17.53
N SER A 71 4.38 -0.98 16.58
CA SER A 71 3.49 0.19 16.57
C SER A 71 2.03 -0.20 16.38
N ALA A 72 1.74 -1.12 15.46
CA ALA A 72 0.40 -1.63 15.26
C ALA A 72 -0.13 -2.38 16.50
N SER A 73 0.73 -3.17 17.16
CA SER A 73 0.37 -3.91 18.37
C SER A 73 0.02 -2.99 19.55
N MET A 74 0.59 -1.79 19.63
CA MET A 74 0.18 -0.80 20.64
C MET A 74 -1.26 -0.30 20.42
N ILE A 75 -1.74 -0.31 19.19
CA ILE A 75 -3.09 0.15 18.83
C ILE A 75 -4.09 -1.00 18.94
N TYR A 76 -3.76 -2.16 18.36
CA TYR A 76 -4.69 -3.27 18.16
C TYR A 76 -4.57 -4.38 19.21
N GLY A 77 -3.49 -4.41 19.99
CA GLY A 77 -3.31 -5.38 21.08
C GLY A 77 -3.50 -6.83 20.62
N ASN A 78 -4.40 -7.53 21.31
CA ASN A 78 -4.72 -8.95 21.04
C ASN A 78 -5.45 -9.19 19.72
N ASP A 79 -5.93 -8.14 19.06
CA ASP A 79 -6.63 -8.24 17.78
C ASP A 79 -5.69 -8.29 16.57
N MET A 80 -4.37 -8.14 16.76
CA MET A 80 -3.38 -8.12 15.67
C MET A 80 -3.54 -9.30 14.71
N ASP A 81 -3.55 -10.53 15.23
CA ASP A 81 -3.65 -11.72 14.38
C ASP A 81 -5.02 -11.81 13.68
N ARG A 82 -6.09 -11.42 14.38
CA ARG A 82 -7.46 -11.45 13.85
C ARG A 82 -7.69 -10.42 12.74
N LEU A 83 -7.07 -9.24 12.85
CA LEU A 83 -7.27 -8.14 11.90
C LEU A 83 -6.28 -8.19 10.73
N TRP A 84 -5.02 -8.49 11.01
CA TRP A 84 -3.94 -8.30 10.04
C TRP A 84 -3.27 -9.61 9.62
N GLY A 85 -3.33 -10.64 10.48
CA GLY A 85 -2.58 -11.88 10.31
C GLY A 85 -1.07 -11.68 10.46
N LYS A 86 -0.32 -12.72 10.15
CA LYS A 86 1.13 -12.70 10.25
C LYS A 86 1.75 -11.77 9.21
N VAL A 87 2.69 -10.94 9.63
CA VAL A 87 3.54 -10.11 8.75
C VAL A 87 4.96 -10.61 8.84
N GLU A 88 5.61 -10.84 7.70
CA GLU A 88 6.99 -11.31 7.62
C GLU A 88 7.85 -10.32 6.82
N LYS A 89 9.17 -10.38 7.09
CA LYS A 89 10.15 -9.58 6.35
C LYS A 89 10.19 -9.93 4.87
N ILE A 90 10.48 -8.94 4.06
CA ILE A 90 10.70 -9.08 2.62
C ILE A 90 12.20 -8.96 2.33
N ASN A 91 12.74 -9.82 1.46
CA ASN A 91 14.12 -9.69 1.00
C ASN A 91 14.31 -8.30 0.35
N SER A 92 15.38 -7.59 0.75
CA SER A 92 15.67 -6.23 0.27
C SER A 92 15.72 -6.11 -1.25
N GLU A 93 16.17 -7.15 -1.96
CA GLU A 93 16.20 -7.22 -3.43
C GLU A 93 14.80 -7.18 -4.07
N LYS A 94 13.74 -7.46 -3.30
CA LYS A 94 12.35 -7.43 -3.75
C LYS A 94 11.62 -6.14 -3.37
N VAL A 95 12.25 -5.25 -2.61
CA VAL A 95 11.69 -3.97 -2.20
C VAL A 95 12.32 -2.86 -3.04
N ILE A 96 11.51 -2.22 -3.87
CA ILE A 96 11.95 -1.17 -4.78
C ILE A 96 11.48 0.18 -4.23
N SER A 97 12.42 1.00 -3.81
CA SER A 97 12.14 2.39 -3.43
C SER A 97 11.88 3.25 -4.66
N VAL A 98 10.80 4.01 -4.64
CA VAL A 98 10.36 4.83 -5.78
C VAL A 98 10.41 6.30 -5.42
N SER A 99 10.99 7.12 -6.29
CA SER A 99 11.10 8.58 -6.12
C SER A 99 9.80 9.29 -6.53
N ASN A 100 9.63 10.53 -6.04
CA ASN A 100 8.49 11.36 -6.45
C ASN A 100 8.55 11.64 -7.97
N ASN A 101 7.41 11.54 -8.64
CA ASN A 101 7.25 11.68 -10.09
C ASN A 101 7.98 10.62 -10.92
N GLU A 102 8.53 9.57 -10.32
CA GLU A 102 9.13 8.45 -11.05
C GLU A 102 8.06 7.68 -11.83
N ILE A 103 8.41 7.26 -13.03
CA ILE A 103 7.54 6.44 -13.89
C ILE A 103 8.04 5.00 -13.86
N ILE A 104 7.19 4.12 -13.36
CA ILE A 104 7.45 2.67 -13.33
C ILE A 104 6.80 2.03 -14.54
N LYS A 105 7.62 1.37 -15.35
CA LYS A 105 7.14 0.63 -16.53
C LYS A 105 6.90 -0.84 -16.18
N ILE A 106 5.67 -1.30 -16.38
CA ILE A 106 5.26 -2.69 -16.17
C ILE A 106 4.63 -3.21 -17.47
N GLY A 107 5.40 -3.95 -18.23
CA GLY A 107 5.01 -4.29 -19.61
C GLY A 107 4.84 -3.03 -20.46
N ASN A 108 3.68 -2.86 -21.05
CA ASN A 108 3.32 -1.67 -21.85
C ASN A 108 2.65 -0.55 -21.04
N PHE A 109 2.54 -0.72 -19.72
CA PHE A 109 1.86 0.23 -18.84
C PHE A 109 2.88 1.09 -18.09
N GLU A 110 2.54 2.35 -17.87
CA GLU A 110 3.33 3.31 -17.12
C GLU A 110 2.53 3.78 -15.89
N PHE A 111 3.16 3.65 -14.72
CA PHE A 111 2.61 4.12 -13.45
C PHE A 111 3.49 5.25 -12.94
N LYS A 112 2.91 6.43 -12.71
CA LYS A 112 3.62 7.56 -12.12
C LYS A 112 3.38 7.60 -10.63
N ALA A 113 4.46 7.68 -9.86
CA ALA A 113 4.41 7.83 -8.41
C ALA A 113 4.22 9.31 -8.04
N LEU A 114 3.16 9.63 -7.34
CA LEU A 114 2.90 10.96 -6.79
C LEU A 114 3.01 10.90 -5.27
N TYR A 115 3.99 11.58 -4.69
CA TYR A 115 4.07 11.65 -3.24
C TYR A 115 2.91 12.48 -2.70
N THR A 116 2.13 11.87 -1.84
CA THR A 116 0.92 12.45 -1.25
C THR A 116 0.92 12.28 0.26
N PRO A 117 1.87 12.93 0.96
CA PRO A 117 1.94 12.86 2.42
C PRO A 117 0.72 13.55 3.06
N GLY A 118 0.48 13.22 4.34
CA GLY A 118 -0.58 13.81 5.16
C GLY A 118 -1.33 12.76 5.94
N HIS A 119 -1.84 11.71 5.27
CA HIS A 119 -2.30 10.50 5.92
C HIS A 119 -1.12 9.71 6.53
N ALA A 120 -0.04 9.59 5.78
CA ALA A 120 1.22 8.99 6.21
C ALA A 120 2.41 9.65 5.49
N ASN A 121 3.57 9.74 6.16
CA ASN A 121 4.78 10.34 5.59
C ASN A 121 5.42 9.53 4.46
N HIS A 122 4.95 8.32 4.25
CA HIS A 122 5.40 7.36 3.24
C HIS A 122 4.30 7.03 2.21
N HIS A 123 3.38 7.98 1.99
CA HIS A 123 2.25 7.77 1.09
C HIS A 123 2.57 8.18 -0.35
N ILE A 124 2.18 7.33 -1.30
CA ILE A 124 2.24 7.52 -2.75
C ILE A 124 0.83 7.30 -3.32
N ALA A 125 0.32 8.22 -4.12
CA ALA A 125 -0.76 7.93 -5.05
C ALA A 125 -0.16 7.47 -6.39
N TRP A 126 -0.75 6.45 -7.01
CA TRP A 126 -0.28 5.88 -8.26
C TRP A 126 -1.17 6.34 -9.42
N GLN A 127 -0.64 7.16 -10.30
CA GLN A 127 -1.34 7.56 -11.52
C GLN A 127 -1.09 6.55 -12.64
N PHE A 128 -2.17 6.13 -13.27
CA PHE A 128 -2.17 5.25 -14.43
C PHE A 128 -3.16 5.81 -15.46
N GLU A 129 -2.67 6.30 -16.58
CA GLU A 129 -3.47 6.98 -17.60
C GLU A 129 -4.32 8.13 -16.99
N LYS A 130 -5.65 8.04 -17.07
CA LYS A 130 -6.61 9.02 -16.49
C LYS A 130 -7.08 8.63 -15.08
N ASN A 131 -6.54 7.55 -14.52
CA ASN A 131 -6.95 7.04 -13.22
C ASN A 131 -5.87 7.27 -12.19
N ILE A 132 -6.28 7.48 -10.93
CA ILE A 132 -5.36 7.58 -9.80
C ILE A 132 -5.82 6.60 -8.72
N PHE A 133 -4.91 5.74 -8.30
CA PHE A 133 -5.08 4.92 -7.10
C PHE A 133 -4.62 5.77 -5.91
N THR A 134 -5.58 6.36 -5.23
CA THR A 134 -5.33 7.40 -4.23
C THR A 134 -4.89 6.84 -2.88
N GLY A 135 -5.09 5.54 -2.61
CA GLY A 135 -4.96 5.05 -1.25
C GLY A 135 -5.82 5.87 -0.29
N ASP A 136 -5.33 6.07 0.92
CA ASP A 136 -6.08 6.72 2.01
C ASP A 136 -6.10 8.24 1.94
N VAL A 137 -5.28 8.86 1.08
CA VAL A 137 -5.24 10.32 0.97
C VAL A 137 -6.58 10.93 0.52
N ALA A 138 -7.36 10.21 -0.30
CA ALA A 138 -8.69 10.65 -0.70
C ALA A 138 -9.80 10.18 0.25
N GLY A 139 -9.44 9.53 1.37
CA GLY A 139 -10.37 8.95 2.31
C GLY A 139 -10.97 7.62 1.84
N ALA A 140 -11.80 7.03 2.68
CA ALA A 140 -12.49 5.78 2.42
C ALA A 140 -14.00 5.98 2.36
N LYS A 141 -14.67 5.26 1.45
CA LYS A 141 -16.13 5.24 1.35
C LYS A 141 -16.65 3.83 1.53
N ILE A 142 -17.50 3.63 2.53
CA ILE A 142 -18.13 2.33 2.80
C ILE A 142 -19.58 2.37 2.34
N GLY A 143 -19.92 1.53 1.37
CA GLY A 143 -21.26 1.47 0.79
C GLY A 143 -21.74 2.83 0.27
N ASN A 144 -22.92 3.27 0.68
CA ASN A 144 -23.50 4.57 0.33
C ASN A 144 -23.21 5.69 1.36
N GLY A 145 -22.33 5.44 2.31
CA GLY A 145 -21.92 6.43 3.31
C GLY A 145 -21.14 7.61 2.72
N PRO A 146 -20.85 8.62 3.55
CA PRO A 146 -19.96 9.71 3.15
C PRO A 146 -18.52 9.20 3.01
N VAL A 147 -17.68 9.97 2.31
CA VAL A 147 -16.23 9.76 2.35
C VAL A 147 -15.72 10.19 3.71
N MET A 148 -14.99 9.30 4.36
CA MET A 148 -14.40 9.51 5.69
C MET A 148 -12.88 9.55 5.56
N PRO A 149 -12.19 10.51 6.23
CA PRO A 149 -10.75 10.50 6.28
C PRO A 149 -10.24 9.36 7.14
N ALA A 150 -9.24 8.63 6.66
CA ALA A 150 -8.52 7.64 7.45
C ALA A 150 -7.43 8.33 8.27
N CYS A 151 -7.62 8.46 9.58
CA CYS A 151 -6.75 9.26 10.47
C CYS A 151 -6.07 8.41 11.56
N PRO A 152 -5.26 7.39 11.21
CA PRO A 152 -4.51 6.64 12.21
C PRO A 152 -3.37 7.48 12.77
N PRO A 153 -3.17 7.51 14.12
CA PRO A 153 -1.98 8.14 14.68
C PRO A 153 -0.72 7.30 14.35
N PRO A 154 0.50 7.90 14.42
CA PRO A 154 0.82 9.29 14.82
C PRO A 154 1.07 10.23 13.63
N ASP A 155 1.08 9.76 12.39
CA ASP A 155 1.70 10.45 11.24
C ASP A 155 0.82 11.48 10.53
N ILE A 156 -0.32 11.86 11.12
CA ILE A 156 -1.27 12.78 10.49
C ILE A 156 -0.71 14.21 10.43
N ASP A 157 -0.67 14.77 9.20
CA ASP A 157 -0.29 16.17 8.93
C ASP A 157 -1.35 16.79 8.01
N LEU A 158 -2.28 17.53 8.59
CA LEU A 158 -3.43 18.08 7.85
C LEU A 158 -3.02 19.06 6.75
N LYS A 159 -1.94 19.83 6.96
CA LYS A 159 -1.45 20.78 5.96
C LYS A 159 -0.93 20.04 4.72
N LYS A 160 -0.08 19.05 4.93
CA LYS A 160 0.43 18.21 3.83
C LYS A 160 -0.68 17.43 3.17
N TRP A 161 -1.70 17.04 3.94
CA TRP A 161 -2.85 16.32 3.38
C TRP A 161 -3.64 17.20 2.42
N GLU A 162 -3.92 18.43 2.81
CA GLU A 162 -4.57 19.43 1.94
C GLU A 162 -3.74 19.68 0.67
N GLU A 163 -2.42 19.90 0.81
CA GLU A 163 -1.50 20.05 -0.32
C GLU A 163 -1.54 18.85 -1.26
N SER A 164 -1.64 17.64 -0.71
CA SER A 164 -1.74 16.39 -1.48
C SER A 164 -3.06 16.29 -2.24
N LEU A 165 -4.18 16.66 -1.62
CA LEU A 165 -5.49 16.69 -2.31
C LEU A 165 -5.49 17.69 -3.46
N ILE A 166 -4.95 18.91 -3.24
CA ILE A 166 -4.80 19.94 -4.29
C ILE A 166 -3.89 19.43 -5.43
N LEU A 167 -2.85 18.66 -5.12
CA LEU A 167 -1.99 18.05 -6.13
C LEU A 167 -2.79 17.06 -6.99
N LEU A 168 -3.60 16.20 -6.37
CA LEU A 168 -4.38 15.17 -7.08
C LEU A 168 -5.47 15.77 -7.96
N GLU A 169 -6.10 16.87 -7.54
CA GLU A 169 -7.13 17.57 -8.34
C GLU A 169 -6.56 18.14 -9.65
N LYS A 170 -5.25 18.31 -9.77
CA LYS A 170 -4.57 18.88 -10.94
C LYS A 170 -4.06 17.83 -11.93
N GLN A 171 -4.19 16.53 -11.61
CA GLN A 171 -3.74 15.43 -12.50
C GLN A 171 -4.84 15.01 -13.47
#